data_3a208d63fd8a7426a518d39df21d1266
#
_entry.id   3a208d63fd8a7426a518d39df21d1266
#
_cell.length_a   1.000
_cell.length_b   1.000
_cell.length_c   1.000
_cell.angle_alpha   90.00
_cell.angle_beta   90.00
_cell.angle_gamma   90.00
#
_symmetry.space_group_name_H-M   'P 1'
#
loop_
_entity.id
_entity.type
_entity.pdbx_description
1 polymer ?
#
loop_
_entity_poly.entity_id
_entity_poly.type
_entity_poly.pdbx_seq_one_letter_code
_entity_poly.pdbx_strand_id
1 'polypeptide(L)'
;MPAPDPAPVRPALGIQGPVVAFHDPWAGDASDAVMRTGTGIPIPSQDPPPTPAQFVAALGDLGADFYVHHVLPTHEDPTAMVRDLTAGGIDVVLGNEYGNINGPYAEGTNRYDVPADTLRAAAASGRLVGVLYDEPEHLQIHADQYRRDAHLPHFGQTEGLGADEAIAVIDTTVHEIVGRVDAAVAGGGGARVPVLSEQVFPVMFHTLARAGMTPAPKVMKESFQPLQLGTALGAARQYDRELWICADLWGPDIGPWLTRAPGFPGHSPAEFASALRLAHLFAPTRLFVENIDVLVRHRGEGRFETTEHGEVWREFVTDFVPRHPLRWSHRDARADIALVHADDSDFGRGQRPFGNRAATAPETSRSVFAAWHALSHGQLPATGSCLHIPGYDFPRHRLNAIPRSEFPLAEGATEPTRLHGLFQATRGVLVFDEHVRADQLTDAGLIVVAGSRLPAATLAALRTRADAGATVLVASWLCDAAHARTERVGSGRWVVYGSLDEADALDALSAHLGPADVWTQRFGDHELRIRPASPGGETLDFEIADAAPRPLR
;
A
#
# COMPACT_ATOMS: atom_id res chain seq x y z
N MET A 1 38.95 7.42 9.92
CA MET A 1 38.33 6.11 10.17
C MET A 1 36.99 6.13 9.50
N PRO A 2 36.61 5.15 8.71
CA PRO A 2 35.25 5.07 8.22
C PRO A 2 34.30 5.02 9.44
N ALA A 3 33.12 5.63 9.31
CA ALA A 3 32.10 5.53 10.34
C ALA A 3 31.78 4.04 10.59
N PRO A 4 31.53 3.62 11.83
CA PRO A 4 31.12 2.25 12.08
C PRO A 4 29.87 1.94 11.28
N ASP A 5 29.80 0.72 10.72
CA ASP A 5 28.57 0.25 10.06
C ASP A 5 27.37 0.46 10.98
N PRO A 6 26.25 0.99 10.46
CA PRO A 6 25.04 1.13 11.26
C PRO A 6 24.64 -0.24 11.83
N ALA A 7 24.14 -0.24 13.06
CA ALA A 7 23.63 -1.47 13.65
C ALA A 7 22.52 -2.05 12.75
N PRO A 8 22.47 -3.37 12.59
CA PRO A 8 21.45 -4.00 11.74
C PRO A 8 20.06 -3.67 12.27
N VAL A 9 19.17 -3.27 11.35
CA VAL A 9 17.79 -2.94 11.63
C VAL A 9 16.91 -4.16 11.34
N ARG A 10 16.04 -4.50 12.29
CA ARG A 10 14.99 -5.49 12.08
C ARG A 10 13.64 -4.76 12.16
N PRO A 11 12.75 -4.88 11.18
CA PRO A 11 11.38 -4.38 11.34
C PRO A 11 10.68 -5.15 12.45
N ALA A 12 9.81 -4.50 13.20
CA ALA A 12 8.89 -5.22 14.05
C ALA A 12 7.88 -5.97 13.18
N LEU A 13 7.54 -7.21 13.57
CA LEU A 13 6.71 -8.13 12.79
C LEU A 13 5.35 -8.29 13.43
N GLY A 14 4.28 -8.09 12.66
CA GLY A 14 2.92 -8.14 13.15
C GLY A 14 2.01 -9.08 12.39
N ILE A 15 0.88 -9.37 13.01
CA ILE A 15 -0.20 -10.15 12.40
C ILE A 15 -1.50 -9.37 12.58
N GLN A 16 -2.28 -9.28 11.52
CA GLN A 16 -3.59 -8.65 11.54
C GLN A 16 -4.70 -9.64 11.90
N GLY A 17 -5.79 -9.13 12.45
CA GLY A 17 -6.93 -9.88 12.89
C GLY A 17 -7.63 -10.68 11.79
N PRO A 18 -8.53 -11.56 12.16
CA PRO A 18 -9.23 -12.43 11.23
C PRO A 18 -10.20 -11.63 10.36
N VAL A 19 -10.24 -11.96 9.08
CA VAL A 19 -11.24 -11.45 8.13
C VAL A 19 -12.42 -12.39 7.99
N VAL A 20 -12.19 -13.69 8.08
CA VAL A 20 -13.13 -14.70 7.60
C VAL A 20 -13.45 -15.76 8.63
N ALA A 21 -12.48 -16.15 9.42
CA ALA A 21 -12.64 -17.21 10.41
C ALA A 21 -12.56 -16.62 11.82
N PHE A 22 -13.34 -17.19 12.72
CA PHE A 22 -13.40 -16.73 14.10
C PHE A 22 -12.41 -17.50 14.94
N HIS A 23 -11.17 -17.10 14.86
CA HIS A 23 -10.08 -17.69 15.62
C HIS A 23 -9.62 -16.81 16.77
N ASP A 24 -10.13 -15.59 16.87
CA ASP A 24 -9.88 -14.74 18.01
C ASP A 24 -11.00 -14.83 19.06
N PRO A 25 -10.73 -14.43 20.32
CA PRO A 25 -11.68 -14.54 21.41
C PRO A 25 -12.91 -13.62 21.28
N TRP A 26 -12.86 -12.66 20.40
CA TRP A 26 -13.88 -11.62 20.23
C TRP A 26 -14.64 -11.75 18.91
N ALA A 27 -14.35 -12.81 18.19
CA ALA A 27 -15.08 -13.10 16.98
C ALA A 27 -16.56 -13.26 17.30
N GLY A 28 -17.40 -12.57 16.55
CA GLY A 28 -18.85 -12.65 16.65
C GLY A 28 -19.38 -14.03 16.26
N ASP A 29 -20.68 -14.14 16.17
CA ASP A 29 -21.32 -15.36 15.69
C ASP A 29 -21.15 -15.54 14.16
N ALA A 30 -21.68 -16.65 13.62
CA ALA A 30 -21.59 -16.97 12.20
C ALA A 30 -22.22 -15.89 11.29
N SER A 31 -23.14 -15.08 11.80
CA SER A 31 -23.77 -14.00 11.04
C SER A 31 -22.78 -12.87 10.77
N ASP A 32 -21.91 -12.57 11.70
CA ASP A 32 -20.83 -11.58 11.52
C ASP A 32 -19.82 -12.05 10.47
N ALA A 33 -19.47 -13.34 10.46
CA ALA A 33 -18.59 -13.92 9.45
C ALA A 33 -19.14 -13.73 8.03
N VAL A 34 -20.41 -14.01 7.83
CA VAL A 34 -21.09 -13.83 6.53
C VAL A 34 -21.03 -12.39 6.09
N MET A 35 -21.17 -11.44 7.00
CA MET A 35 -21.14 -10.03 6.68
C MET A 35 -19.72 -9.53 6.36
N ARG A 36 -18.71 -10.04 7.05
CA ARG A 36 -17.31 -9.69 6.86
C ARG A 36 -16.77 -10.16 5.52
N THR A 37 -17.09 -11.38 5.13
CA THR A 37 -16.55 -11.96 3.91
C THR A 37 -17.21 -11.44 2.65
N GLY A 38 -18.42 -10.91 2.75
CA GLY A 38 -19.24 -10.60 1.58
C GLY A 38 -19.50 -11.81 0.67
N THR A 39 -19.03 -13.00 1.05
CA THR A 39 -19.08 -14.20 0.20
C THR A 39 -20.34 -15.03 0.42
N GLY A 40 -21.12 -14.73 1.47
CA GLY A 40 -22.30 -15.49 1.84
C GLY A 40 -21.98 -16.94 2.27
N ILE A 41 -20.70 -17.29 2.43
CA ILE A 41 -20.27 -18.58 2.92
C ILE A 41 -20.20 -18.48 4.45
N PRO A 42 -21.12 -19.12 5.18
CA PRO A 42 -20.97 -19.22 6.62
C PRO A 42 -19.72 -20.05 6.91
N ILE A 43 -18.82 -19.50 7.71
CA ILE A 43 -17.71 -20.25 8.28
C ILE A 43 -18.10 -20.55 9.73
N PRO A 44 -18.77 -21.67 9.97
CA PRO A 44 -19.12 -22.02 11.32
C PRO A 44 -17.86 -22.41 12.08
N SER A 45 -17.44 -21.62 13.04
CA SER A 45 -16.67 -22.17 14.13
C SER A 45 -17.64 -22.92 15.03
N GLN A 46 -17.57 -24.22 15.04
CA GLN A 46 -18.36 -25.06 15.98
C GLN A 46 -17.66 -25.17 17.34
N ASP A 47 -16.43 -24.72 17.42
CA ASP A 47 -15.60 -24.75 18.61
C ASP A 47 -15.76 -23.46 19.43
N PRO A 48 -15.76 -23.53 20.75
CA PRO A 48 -15.69 -22.35 21.59
C PRO A 48 -14.46 -21.51 21.21
N PRO A 49 -14.56 -20.17 21.17
CA PRO A 49 -13.42 -19.31 20.89
C PRO A 49 -12.31 -19.54 21.92
N PRO A 50 -11.05 -19.30 21.56
CA PRO A 50 -9.95 -19.35 22.53
C PRO A 50 -10.14 -18.24 23.58
N THR A 51 -9.53 -18.40 24.73
CA THR A 51 -9.42 -17.28 25.69
C THR A 51 -8.41 -16.24 25.18
N PRO A 52 -8.50 -14.97 25.60
CA PRO A 52 -7.52 -13.94 25.26
C PRO A 52 -6.07 -14.39 25.52
N ALA A 53 -5.81 -15.04 26.65
CA ALA A 53 -4.49 -15.54 26.99
C ALA A 53 -3.97 -16.62 26.02
N GLN A 54 -4.85 -17.54 25.62
CA GLN A 54 -4.50 -18.57 24.62
C GLN A 54 -4.22 -17.97 23.25
N PHE A 55 -4.99 -16.95 22.87
CA PHE A 55 -4.81 -16.24 21.62
C PHE A 55 -3.47 -15.47 21.58
N VAL A 56 -3.17 -14.73 22.64
CA VAL A 56 -1.89 -14.00 22.76
C VAL A 56 -0.71 -14.97 22.78
N ALA A 57 -0.85 -16.13 23.45
CA ALA A 57 0.18 -17.16 23.41
C ALA A 57 0.43 -17.67 21.98
N ALA A 58 -0.65 -17.90 21.19
CA ALA A 58 -0.52 -18.31 19.80
C ALA A 58 0.19 -17.24 18.92
N LEU A 59 -0.09 -15.96 19.13
CA LEU A 59 0.63 -14.87 18.46
C LEU A 59 2.13 -14.90 18.83
N GLY A 60 2.46 -15.12 20.07
CA GLY A 60 3.85 -15.29 20.55
C GLY A 60 4.55 -16.50 19.92
N ASP A 61 3.85 -17.64 19.81
CA ASP A 61 4.36 -18.85 19.15
C ASP A 61 4.62 -18.67 17.65
N LEU A 62 3.88 -17.75 17.02
CA LEU A 62 4.12 -17.29 15.65
C LEU A 62 5.24 -16.25 15.55
N GLY A 63 5.76 -15.76 16.67
CA GLY A 63 6.82 -14.75 16.72
C GLY A 63 6.37 -13.34 16.35
N ALA A 64 5.10 -13.02 16.60
CA ALA A 64 4.57 -11.67 16.39
C ALA A 64 5.06 -10.73 17.49
N ASP A 65 5.60 -9.56 17.08
CA ASP A 65 5.95 -8.47 17.98
C ASP A 65 4.70 -7.63 18.32
N PHE A 66 3.73 -7.54 17.42
CA PHE A 66 2.48 -6.80 17.60
C PHE A 66 1.29 -7.46 16.89
N TYR A 67 0.10 -7.09 17.31
CA TYR A 67 -1.17 -7.54 16.74
C TYR A 67 -2.01 -6.35 16.27
N VAL A 68 -2.49 -6.40 15.02
CA VAL A 68 -3.45 -5.42 14.50
C VAL A 68 -4.86 -5.89 14.88
N HIS A 69 -5.43 -5.23 15.88
CA HIS A 69 -6.74 -5.56 16.42
C HIS A 69 -7.84 -4.75 15.75
N HIS A 70 -8.83 -5.42 15.19
CA HIS A 70 -10.00 -4.79 14.61
C HIS A 70 -11.00 -4.39 15.70
N VAL A 71 -11.20 -3.09 15.85
CA VAL A 71 -12.17 -2.52 16.80
C VAL A 71 -13.50 -2.32 16.08
N LEU A 72 -14.42 -3.26 16.27
CA LEU A 72 -15.70 -3.23 15.58
C LEU A 72 -16.72 -2.37 16.33
N PRO A 73 -17.56 -1.58 15.63
CA PRO A 73 -18.65 -0.83 16.25
C PRO A 73 -19.67 -1.71 17.00
N THR A 74 -19.74 -2.99 16.63
CA THR A 74 -20.63 -3.97 17.24
C THR A 74 -20.09 -4.61 18.52
N HIS A 75 -18.82 -4.38 18.86
CA HIS A 75 -18.25 -4.88 20.10
C HIS A 75 -18.86 -4.18 21.31
N GLU A 76 -19.35 -4.95 22.29
CA GLU A 76 -19.97 -4.41 23.49
C GLU A 76 -18.97 -3.64 24.37
N ASP A 77 -17.76 -4.17 24.53
CA ASP A 77 -16.69 -3.55 25.32
C ASP A 77 -15.33 -3.63 24.61
N PRO A 78 -15.08 -2.80 23.58
CA PRO A 78 -13.81 -2.77 22.88
C PRO A 78 -12.63 -2.38 23.78
N THR A 79 -12.89 -1.69 24.88
CA THR A 79 -11.86 -1.30 25.85
C THR A 79 -11.38 -2.50 26.68
N ALA A 80 -12.29 -3.39 27.09
CA ALA A 80 -11.92 -4.63 27.77
C ALA A 80 -11.09 -5.53 26.87
N MET A 81 -11.47 -5.67 25.60
CA MET A 81 -10.71 -6.44 24.61
C MET A 81 -9.26 -5.98 24.48
N VAL A 82 -9.05 -4.69 24.37
CA VAL A 82 -7.70 -4.10 24.31
C VAL A 82 -6.93 -4.34 25.61
N ARG A 83 -7.59 -4.25 26.78
CA ARG A 83 -6.94 -4.56 28.07
C ARG A 83 -6.50 -6.02 28.14
N ASP A 84 -7.31 -6.96 27.66
CA ASP A 84 -6.98 -8.39 27.64
C ASP A 84 -5.76 -8.65 26.76
N LEU A 85 -5.72 -8.08 25.55
CA LEU A 85 -4.57 -8.17 24.65
C LEU A 85 -3.29 -7.63 25.29
N THR A 86 -3.35 -6.40 25.80
CA THR A 86 -2.18 -5.72 26.35
C THR A 86 -1.71 -6.33 27.67
N ALA A 87 -2.63 -6.87 28.49
CA ALA A 87 -2.29 -7.65 29.68
C ALA A 87 -1.54 -8.95 29.34
N GLY A 88 -1.83 -9.55 28.19
CA GLY A 88 -1.09 -10.70 27.65
C GLY A 88 0.32 -10.38 27.19
N GLY A 89 0.69 -9.11 27.11
CA GLY A 89 2.05 -8.66 26.82
C GLY A 89 2.36 -8.37 25.36
N ILE A 90 1.37 -8.38 24.48
CA ILE A 90 1.56 -8.03 23.06
C ILE A 90 1.31 -6.53 22.81
N ASP A 91 2.09 -5.94 21.91
CA ASP A 91 1.84 -4.61 21.42
C ASP A 91 0.65 -4.62 20.44
N VAL A 92 -0.10 -3.53 20.40
CA VAL A 92 -1.32 -3.45 19.60
C VAL A 92 -1.30 -2.27 18.63
N VAL A 93 -1.81 -2.52 17.45
CA VAL A 93 -2.31 -1.52 16.51
C VAL A 93 -3.84 -1.63 16.55
N LEU A 94 -4.53 -0.51 16.66
CA LEU A 94 -5.99 -0.49 16.66
C LEU A 94 -6.51 0.02 15.32
N GLY A 95 -7.42 -0.69 14.72
CA GLY A 95 -8.03 -0.31 13.47
C GLY A 95 -9.39 -0.94 13.26
N ASN A 96 -9.97 -0.64 12.14
CA ASN A 96 -11.19 -1.28 11.68
C ASN A 96 -10.90 -2.06 10.41
N GLU A 97 -11.62 -3.15 10.25
CA GLU A 97 -11.49 -3.99 9.10
C GLU A 97 -12.38 -3.51 7.95
N TYR A 98 -11.85 -3.62 6.75
CA TYR A 98 -12.54 -3.38 5.49
C TYR A 98 -13.88 -4.15 5.39
N GLY A 99 -13.93 -5.41 5.81
CA GLY A 99 -15.13 -6.25 5.78
C GLY A 99 -16.32 -5.68 6.57
N ASN A 100 -16.10 -4.80 7.51
CA ASN A 100 -17.12 -4.19 8.35
C ASN A 100 -17.99 -3.15 7.63
N ILE A 101 -17.62 -2.70 6.47
CA ILE A 101 -18.41 -1.75 5.67
C ILE A 101 -19.82 -2.25 5.38
N ASN A 102 -20.05 -3.56 5.37
CA ASN A 102 -21.34 -4.18 5.15
C ASN A 102 -22.14 -4.47 6.42
N GLY A 103 -21.58 -4.22 7.59
CA GLY A 103 -22.27 -4.45 8.86
C GLY A 103 -23.35 -3.40 9.17
N PRO A 104 -24.02 -3.55 10.33
CA PRO A 104 -25.08 -2.63 10.71
C PRO A 104 -24.57 -1.20 10.83
N TYR A 105 -25.40 -0.27 10.36
CA TYR A 105 -25.15 1.16 10.48
C TYR A 105 -25.31 1.60 11.93
N ALA A 106 -24.35 2.35 12.44
CA ALA A 106 -24.44 3.06 13.72
C ALA A 106 -24.45 4.56 13.43
N GLU A 107 -25.62 5.20 13.58
CA GLU A 107 -25.82 6.63 13.27
C GLU A 107 -24.82 7.50 14.06
N GLY A 108 -24.24 8.48 13.37
CA GLY A 108 -23.31 9.43 13.97
C GLY A 108 -21.89 8.92 14.20
N THR A 109 -21.56 7.68 13.79
CA THR A 109 -20.21 7.15 13.89
C THR A 109 -19.59 6.91 12.50
N ASN A 110 -18.29 7.19 12.38
CA ASN A 110 -17.48 6.68 11.30
C ASN A 110 -16.91 5.32 11.76
N ARG A 111 -17.11 4.28 10.97
CA ARG A 111 -16.69 2.92 11.32
C ARG A 111 -15.18 2.76 11.45
N TYR A 112 -14.46 3.59 10.75
CA TYR A 112 -13.00 3.57 10.77
C TYR A 112 -12.41 4.35 11.93
N ASP A 113 -13.22 5.09 12.67
CA ASP A 113 -12.76 5.78 13.86
C ASP A 113 -12.76 4.83 15.06
N VAL A 114 -11.58 4.60 15.61
CA VAL A 114 -11.46 3.88 16.88
C VAL A 114 -11.99 4.77 18.01
N PRO A 115 -12.85 4.25 18.91
CA PRO A 115 -13.38 5.04 20.01
C PRO A 115 -12.28 5.65 20.88
N ALA A 116 -12.44 6.93 21.24
CA ALA A 116 -11.43 7.66 22.00
C ALA A 116 -11.09 7.02 23.36
N ASP A 117 -12.08 6.38 24.01
CA ASP A 117 -11.85 5.67 25.27
C ASP A 117 -10.99 4.42 25.08
N THR A 118 -11.19 3.72 23.99
CA THR A 118 -10.39 2.55 23.60
C THR A 118 -8.95 2.96 23.30
N LEU A 119 -8.76 4.06 22.56
CA LEU A 119 -7.43 4.63 22.31
C LEU A 119 -6.73 5.05 23.60
N ARG A 120 -7.44 5.71 24.52
CA ARG A 120 -6.89 6.08 25.83
C ARG A 120 -6.47 4.87 26.66
N ALA A 121 -7.28 3.82 26.66
CA ALA A 121 -6.97 2.59 27.39
C ALA A 121 -5.74 1.87 26.80
N ALA A 122 -5.65 1.79 25.49
CA ALA A 122 -4.49 1.23 24.81
C ALA A 122 -3.22 2.06 25.08
N ALA A 123 -3.32 3.38 24.99
CA ALA A 123 -2.21 4.28 25.27
C ALA A 123 -1.73 4.17 26.73
N ALA A 124 -2.66 4.08 27.70
CA ALA A 124 -2.35 3.92 29.12
C ALA A 124 -1.63 2.59 29.42
N SER A 125 -1.79 1.56 28.60
CA SER A 125 -1.06 0.29 28.75
C SER A 125 0.42 0.40 28.36
N GLY A 126 0.81 1.45 27.63
CA GLY A 126 2.14 1.62 27.05
C GLY A 126 2.44 0.69 25.86
N ARG A 127 1.42 -0.01 25.34
CA ARG A 127 1.57 -1.01 24.25
C ARG A 127 0.87 -0.63 22.95
N LEU A 128 0.29 0.56 22.87
CA LEU A 128 -0.24 1.07 21.60
C LEU A 128 0.92 1.50 20.71
N VAL A 129 1.03 0.93 19.51
CA VAL A 129 2.12 1.22 18.56
C VAL A 129 1.63 1.82 17.25
N GLY A 130 0.32 1.88 17.01
CA GLY A 130 -0.26 2.52 15.83
C GLY A 130 -1.78 2.51 15.83
N VAL A 131 -2.37 3.29 14.93
CA VAL A 131 -3.81 3.25 14.60
C VAL A 131 -3.92 3.09 13.10
N LEU A 132 -4.71 2.12 12.65
CA LEU A 132 -4.81 1.73 11.25
C LEU A 132 -6.15 2.13 10.64
N TYR A 133 -6.08 2.72 9.46
CA TYR A 133 -7.18 2.89 8.52
C TYR A 133 -6.98 1.91 7.38
N ASP A 134 -7.83 0.87 7.32
CA ASP A 134 -7.76 -0.22 6.35
C ASP A 134 -8.44 0.18 5.04
N GLU A 135 -7.69 0.12 3.96
CA GLU A 135 -8.11 0.43 2.58
C GLU A 135 -8.95 1.72 2.40
N PRO A 136 -8.59 2.85 3.03
CA PRO A 136 -9.46 4.03 3.01
C PRO A 136 -9.60 4.63 1.61
N GLU A 137 -8.58 4.54 0.76
CA GLU A 137 -8.61 5.02 -0.62
C GLU A 137 -9.52 4.14 -1.50
N HIS A 138 -9.46 2.82 -1.29
CA HIS A 138 -10.33 1.88 -2.01
C HIS A 138 -11.80 2.20 -1.74
N LEU A 139 -12.15 2.40 -0.49
CA LEU A 139 -13.51 2.70 -0.07
C LEU A 139 -13.99 4.05 -0.62
N GLN A 140 -13.10 5.04 -0.73
CA GLN A 140 -13.41 6.34 -1.33
C GLN A 140 -13.62 6.22 -2.85
N ILE A 141 -12.74 5.51 -3.55
CA ILE A 141 -12.78 5.35 -5.01
C ILE A 141 -13.99 4.51 -5.43
N HIS A 142 -14.29 3.45 -4.68
CA HIS A 142 -15.32 2.47 -5.02
C HIS A 142 -16.60 2.58 -4.17
N ALA A 143 -16.87 3.75 -3.60
CA ALA A 143 -18.03 3.96 -2.75
C ALA A 143 -19.35 3.52 -3.38
N ASP A 144 -19.50 3.63 -4.70
CA ASP A 144 -20.70 3.21 -5.44
C ASP A 144 -20.89 1.69 -5.53
N GLN A 145 -19.84 0.92 -5.23
CA GLN A 145 -19.89 -0.55 -5.21
C GLN A 145 -20.46 -1.10 -3.90
N TYR A 146 -20.57 -0.26 -2.89
CA TYR A 146 -21.05 -0.64 -1.57
C TYR A 146 -22.52 -0.24 -1.37
N ARG A 147 -23.11 -0.83 -0.35
CA ARG A 147 -24.46 -0.48 0.06
C ARG A 147 -24.51 1.02 0.43
N ARG A 148 -25.64 1.67 0.15
CA ARG A 148 -25.83 3.10 0.47
C ARG A 148 -25.73 3.42 1.96
N ASP A 149 -25.99 2.42 2.81
CA ASP A 149 -25.89 2.48 4.26
C ASP A 149 -24.55 1.95 4.79
N ALA A 150 -23.58 1.67 3.92
CA ALA A 150 -22.26 1.25 4.32
C ALA A 150 -21.53 2.40 5.03
N HIS A 151 -20.80 2.05 6.07
CA HIS A 151 -19.91 2.97 6.74
C HIS A 151 -18.62 3.07 5.97
N LEU A 152 -18.37 4.21 5.40
CA LEU A 152 -17.12 4.50 4.71
C LEU A 152 -16.33 5.54 5.53
N PRO A 153 -15.00 5.49 5.50
CA PRO A 153 -14.19 6.56 6.06
C PRO A 153 -14.52 7.86 5.32
N HIS A 154 -14.83 8.90 6.06
CA HIS A 154 -15.15 10.19 5.49
C HIS A 154 -13.93 11.10 5.51
N PHE A 155 -13.31 11.28 4.37
CA PHE A 155 -12.24 12.27 4.18
C PHE A 155 -12.77 13.61 3.67
N GLY A 156 -13.99 13.96 4.07
CA GLY A 156 -14.68 15.18 3.71
C GLY A 156 -15.66 15.02 2.56
N GLN A 157 -16.47 16.06 2.34
CA GLN A 157 -17.44 16.11 1.24
C GLN A 157 -16.78 16.75 0.02
N THR A 158 -16.43 15.95 -0.97
CA THR A 158 -15.71 16.40 -2.17
C THR A 158 -16.59 16.48 -3.41
N GLU A 159 -17.83 15.99 -3.35
CA GLU A 159 -18.74 15.99 -4.49
C GLU A 159 -19.06 17.41 -4.96
N GLY A 160 -18.92 17.65 -6.25
CA GLY A 160 -19.16 18.94 -6.88
C GLY A 160 -18.02 19.95 -6.79
N LEU A 161 -16.93 19.64 -6.06
CA LEU A 161 -15.77 20.51 -5.93
C LEU A 161 -14.80 20.34 -7.10
N GLY A 162 -13.99 21.35 -7.34
CA GLY A 162 -12.79 21.24 -8.18
C GLY A 162 -11.71 20.39 -7.50
N ALA A 163 -10.70 19.93 -8.27
CA ALA A 163 -9.65 19.06 -7.73
C ALA A 163 -8.88 19.71 -6.56
N ASP A 164 -8.48 20.97 -6.68
CA ASP A 164 -7.75 21.68 -5.62
C ASP A 164 -8.58 21.85 -4.35
N GLU A 165 -9.87 22.15 -4.50
CA GLU A 165 -10.79 22.27 -3.36
C GLU A 165 -11.03 20.92 -2.71
N ALA A 166 -11.20 19.86 -3.49
CA ALA A 166 -11.38 18.51 -2.99
C ALA A 166 -10.15 18.01 -2.21
N ILE A 167 -8.96 18.26 -2.74
CA ILE A 167 -7.69 17.92 -2.06
C ILE A 167 -7.57 18.69 -0.73
N ALA A 168 -7.90 19.99 -0.72
CA ALA A 168 -7.84 20.79 0.49
C ALA A 168 -8.84 20.29 1.57
N VAL A 169 -10.03 19.85 1.16
CA VAL A 169 -11.02 19.24 2.06
C VAL A 169 -10.50 17.93 2.64
N ILE A 170 -9.95 17.06 1.80
CA ILE A 170 -9.37 15.78 2.24
C ILE A 170 -8.21 16.03 3.20
N ASP A 171 -7.27 16.89 2.83
CA ASP A 171 -6.11 17.25 3.65
C ASP A 171 -6.52 17.74 5.04
N THR A 172 -7.49 18.66 5.09
CA THR A 172 -8.03 19.19 6.36
C THR A 172 -8.67 18.09 7.19
N THR A 173 -9.54 17.29 6.59
CA THR A 173 -10.26 16.23 7.30
C THR A 173 -9.33 15.17 7.86
N VAL A 174 -8.34 14.75 7.06
CA VAL A 174 -7.34 13.76 7.50
C VAL A 174 -6.47 14.33 8.62
N HIS A 175 -6.08 15.60 8.51
CA HIS A 175 -5.34 16.28 9.58
C HIS A 175 -6.13 16.32 10.90
N GLU A 176 -7.44 16.56 10.84
CA GLU A 176 -8.34 16.48 11.99
C GLU A 176 -8.44 15.06 12.56
N ILE A 177 -8.50 14.04 11.71
CA ILE A 177 -8.49 12.62 12.12
C ILE A 177 -7.21 12.33 12.92
N VAL A 178 -6.06 12.66 12.36
CA VAL A 178 -4.75 12.47 13.03
C VAL A 178 -4.71 13.23 14.34
N GLY A 179 -5.20 14.49 14.38
CA GLY A 179 -5.27 15.30 15.59
C GLY A 179 -6.17 14.70 16.68
N ARG A 180 -7.30 14.09 16.30
CA ARG A 180 -8.19 13.39 17.28
C ARG A 180 -7.50 12.17 17.89
N VAL A 181 -6.80 11.39 17.06
CA VAL A 181 -6.03 10.23 17.55
C VAL A 181 -4.93 10.68 18.49
N ASP A 182 -4.13 11.68 18.11
CA ASP A 182 -3.06 12.24 18.93
C ASP A 182 -3.59 12.74 20.29
N ALA A 183 -4.72 13.44 20.27
CA ALA A 183 -5.35 13.95 21.50
C ALA A 183 -5.85 12.82 22.40
N ALA A 184 -6.44 11.76 21.84
CA ALA A 184 -6.89 10.61 22.62
C ALA A 184 -5.72 9.84 23.23
N VAL A 185 -4.66 9.62 22.48
CA VAL A 185 -3.42 8.94 22.93
C VAL A 185 -2.75 9.73 24.05
N ALA A 186 -2.59 11.04 23.87
CA ALA A 186 -2.05 11.93 24.89
C ALA A 186 -2.92 11.95 26.17
N GLY A 187 -4.26 11.92 26.01
CA GLY A 187 -5.21 11.82 27.12
C GLY A 187 -5.09 10.51 27.91
N GLY A 188 -4.56 9.45 27.33
CA GLY A 188 -4.19 8.20 27.98
C GLY A 188 -2.78 8.19 28.59
N GLY A 189 -2.01 9.28 28.42
CA GLY A 189 -0.62 9.36 28.89
C GLY A 189 0.38 8.65 27.97
N GLY A 190 -0.03 8.24 26.77
CA GLY A 190 0.84 7.59 25.79
C GLY A 190 1.68 8.58 24.97
N ALA A 191 2.78 8.09 24.39
CA ALA A 191 3.53 8.80 23.37
C ALA A 191 2.75 8.78 22.04
N ARG A 192 3.01 9.76 21.17
CA ARG A 192 2.43 9.80 19.82
C ARG A 192 2.73 8.52 19.07
N VAL A 193 1.74 8.00 18.38
CA VAL A 193 1.85 6.82 17.52
C VAL A 193 1.48 7.16 16.08
N PRO A 194 1.97 6.45 15.07
CA PRO A 194 1.57 6.66 13.69
C PRO A 194 0.09 6.32 13.48
N VAL A 195 -0.56 7.12 12.65
CA VAL A 195 -1.86 6.80 12.06
C VAL A 195 -1.59 6.29 10.66
N LEU A 196 -1.93 5.05 10.41
CA LEU A 196 -1.59 4.33 9.19
C LEU A 196 -2.70 4.47 8.15
N SER A 197 -2.29 4.61 6.90
CA SER A 197 -3.14 4.41 5.73
C SER A 197 -2.68 3.15 5.03
N GLU A 198 -3.37 2.04 5.30
CA GLU A 198 -3.12 0.77 4.62
C GLU A 198 -3.84 0.76 3.28
N GLN A 199 -3.10 0.63 2.19
CA GLN A 199 -3.63 0.90 0.86
C GLN A 199 -3.32 -0.22 -0.14
N VAL A 200 -4.34 -0.58 -0.93
CA VAL A 200 -4.23 -1.48 -2.09
C VAL A 200 -3.87 -0.73 -3.37
N PHE A 201 -4.25 0.55 -3.46
CA PHE A 201 -3.99 1.39 -4.62
C PHE A 201 -2.96 2.47 -4.31
N PRO A 202 -2.17 2.90 -5.29
CA PRO A 202 -1.18 3.96 -5.11
C PRO A 202 -1.78 5.37 -5.02
N VAL A 203 -3.09 5.49 -5.06
CA VAL A 203 -3.84 6.74 -5.00
C VAL A 203 -3.83 7.28 -3.57
N MET A 204 -3.69 8.60 -3.40
CA MET A 204 -3.76 9.30 -2.12
C MET A 204 -2.57 9.08 -1.16
N PHE A 205 -1.56 8.28 -1.46
CA PHE A 205 -0.42 8.13 -0.55
C PHE A 205 0.20 9.48 -0.16
N HIS A 206 0.38 10.37 -1.14
CA HIS A 206 1.00 11.68 -0.87
C HIS A 206 0.04 12.60 -0.12
N THR A 207 -1.22 12.67 -0.53
CA THR A 207 -2.25 13.48 0.15
C THR A 207 -2.39 13.08 1.61
N LEU A 208 -2.50 11.78 1.89
CA LEU A 208 -2.63 11.27 3.26
C LEU A 208 -1.34 11.45 4.06
N ALA A 209 -0.17 11.23 3.44
CA ALA A 209 1.13 11.45 4.10
C ALA A 209 1.36 12.93 4.44
N ARG A 210 0.99 13.85 3.54
CA ARG A 210 1.03 15.29 3.80
C ARG A 210 0.18 15.67 4.99
N ALA A 211 -1.03 15.13 5.07
CA ALA A 211 -1.96 15.37 6.17
C ALA A 211 -1.61 14.68 7.50
N GLY A 212 -0.58 13.84 7.53
CA GLY A 212 -0.05 13.27 8.78
C GLY A 212 -0.13 11.76 8.90
N MET A 213 -0.72 11.06 7.96
CA MET A 213 -0.77 9.59 7.97
C MET A 213 0.55 8.97 7.53
N THR A 214 0.78 7.75 7.94
CA THR A 214 1.94 6.93 7.57
C THR A 214 1.55 5.96 6.47
N PRO A 215 2.24 5.95 5.33
CA PRO A 215 1.99 5.00 4.25
C PRO A 215 2.19 3.54 4.70
N ALA A 216 1.23 2.69 4.37
CA ALA A 216 1.29 1.26 4.59
C ALA A 216 0.79 0.51 3.34
N PRO A 217 1.61 0.41 2.27
CA PRO A 217 1.21 -0.30 1.06
C PRO A 217 1.01 -1.79 1.31
N LYS A 218 0.00 -2.36 0.68
CA LYS A 218 -0.20 -3.80 0.61
C LYS A 218 0.66 -4.41 -0.50
N VAL A 219 1.35 -5.50 -0.19
CA VAL A 219 2.07 -6.34 -1.15
C VAL A 219 1.18 -7.51 -1.51
N MET A 220 0.59 -7.44 -2.70
CA MET A 220 -0.35 -8.42 -3.22
C MET A 220 -0.23 -8.51 -4.74
N LYS A 221 -0.50 -9.66 -5.35
CA LYS A 221 -0.34 -9.81 -6.80
C LYS A 221 -1.42 -9.13 -7.63
N GLU A 222 -2.49 -8.69 -7.00
CA GLU A 222 -3.57 -7.92 -7.61
C GLU A 222 -3.17 -6.50 -7.99
N SER A 223 -2.12 -5.96 -7.37
CA SER A 223 -1.56 -4.64 -7.69
C SER A 223 -0.14 -4.72 -8.26
N PHE A 224 0.24 -3.73 -9.04
CA PHE A 224 1.59 -3.64 -9.61
C PHE A 224 2.58 -3.17 -8.55
N GLN A 225 3.46 -4.08 -8.10
CA GLN A 225 4.31 -3.83 -6.93
C GLN A 225 5.32 -2.69 -7.10
N PRO A 226 6.01 -2.52 -8.24
CA PRO A 226 6.89 -1.36 -8.41
C PRO A 226 6.14 -0.03 -8.33
N LEU A 227 4.89 0.02 -8.85
CA LEU A 227 4.05 1.20 -8.81
C LEU A 227 3.58 1.48 -7.37
N GLN A 228 3.10 0.45 -6.67
CA GLN A 228 2.61 0.53 -5.30
C GLN A 228 3.72 0.95 -4.33
N LEU A 229 4.83 0.21 -4.31
CA LEU A 229 5.94 0.46 -3.40
C LEU A 229 6.72 1.72 -3.76
N GLY A 230 6.89 2.02 -5.05
CA GLY A 230 7.56 3.24 -5.50
C GLY A 230 6.79 4.51 -5.13
N THR A 231 5.46 4.45 -5.13
CA THR A 231 4.61 5.57 -4.70
C THR A 231 4.64 5.74 -3.19
N ALA A 232 4.50 4.65 -2.43
CA ALA A 232 4.53 4.71 -0.97
C ALA A 232 5.89 5.17 -0.42
N LEU A 233 7.01 4.67 -0.97
CA LEU A 233 8.37 5.12 -0.64
C LEU A 233 8.57 6.61 -0.96
N GLY A 234 8.08 7.06 -2.13
CA GLY A 234 8.15 8.46 -2.53
C GLY A 234 7.40 9.36 -1.55
N ALA A 235 6.18 8.98 -1.18
CA ALA A 235 5.35 9.71 -0.22
C ALA A 235 6.00 9.74 1.18
N ALA A 236 6.50 8.60 1.67
CA ALA A 236 7.19 8.51 2.95
C ALA A 236 8.44 9.42 2.98
N ARG A 237 9.24 9.41 1.90
CA ARG A 237 10.42 10.26 1.76
C ARG A 237 10.06 11.75 1.65
N GLN A 238 9.05 12.10 0.84
CA GLN A 238 8.66 13.49 0.60
C GLN A 238 8.15 14.18 1.85
N TYR A 239 7.40 13.46 2.69
CA TYR A 239 6.72 14.00 3.87
C TYR A 239 7.33 13.54 5.19
N ASP A 240 8.53 12.93 5.16
CA ASP A 240 9.27 12.43 6.35
C ASP A 240 8.39 11.56 7.23
N ARG A 241 7.77 10.55 6.63
CA ARG A 241 6.96 9.54 7.34
C ARG A 241 7.73 8.24 7.52
N GLU A 242 7.28 7.45 8.48
CA GLU A 242 7.62 6.03 8.49
C GLU A 242 7.04 5.34 7.26
N LEU A 243 7.55 4.16 6.97
CA LEU A 243 6.93 3.22 6.03
C LEU A 243 6.61 1.95 6.80
N TRP A 244 5.36 1.53 6.76
CA TRP A 244 4.96 0.18 7.15
C TRP A 244 4.62 -0.58 5.89
N ILE A 245 4.65 -1.92 5.92
CA ILE A 245 4.22 -2.73 4.77
C ILE A 245 3.34 -3.86 5.28
N CYS A 246 2.20 -4.07 4.64
CA CYS A 246 1.35 -5.24 4.80
C CYS A 246 1.65 -6.25 3.70
N ALA A 247 2.03 -7.47 4.04
CA ALA A 247 1.96 -8.58 3.09
C ALA A 247 0.53 -9.13 3.14
N ASP A 248 -0.27 -8.72 2.16
CA ASP A 248 -1.69 -9.07 2.10
C ASP A 248 -1.85 -10.54 1.70
N LEU A 249 -2.34 -11.32 2.63
CA LEU A 249 -2.44 -12.75 2.52
C LEU A 249 -3.86 -13.18 2.19
N TRP A 250 -4.19 -13.11 0.92
CA TRP A 250 -5.43 -13.67 0.42
C TRP A 250 -5.27 -15.18 0.30
N GLY A 251 -5.74 -15.88 1.33
CA GLY A 251 -5.65 -17.32 1.37
C GLY A 251 -6.68 -18.01 0.48
N PRO A 252 -6.48 -19.31 0.25
CA PRO A 252 -7.30 -20.10 -0.67
C PRO A 252 -8.74 -20.30 -0.25
N ASP A 253 -9.07 -20.04 1.00
CA ASP A 253 -10.38 -20.32 1.58
C ASP A 253 -11.22 -19.05 1.78
N ILE A 254 -10.73 -17.92 1.30
CA ILE A 254 -11.39 -16.61 1.40
C ILE A 254 -12.21 -16.36 0.14
N GLY A 255 -13.45 -16.81 0.14
CA GLY A 255 -14.38 -16.62 -0.96
C GLY A 255 -14.20 -17.58 -2.15
N PRO A 256 -15.23 -17.66 -3.01
CA PRO A 256 -15.28 -18.67 -4.08
C PRO A 256 -14.32 -18.38 -5.23
N TRP A 257 -13.79 -17.20 -5.33
CA TRP A 257 -12.95 -16.71 -6.40
C TRP A 257 -11.46 -16.65 -6.04
N LEU A 258 -11.10 -16.87 -4.77
CA LEU A 258 -9.71 -16.94 -4.34
C LEU A 258 -9.18 -18.35 -4.54
N THR A 259 -8.08 -18.46 -5.23
CA THR A 259 -7.47 -19.73 -5.61
C THR A 259 -5.95 -19.63 -5.59
N ARG A 260 -5.28 -20.75 -5.32
CA ARG A 260 -3.82 -20.88 -5.42
C ARG A 260 -3.32 -21.05 -6.86
N ALA A 261 -4.20 -21.05 -7.84
CA ALA A 261 -3.78 -21.20 -9.22
C ALA A 261 -2.94 -19.99 -9.67
N PRO A 262 -1.81 -20.19 -10.35
CA PRO A 262 -1.00 -19.09 -10.86
C PRO A 262 -1.83 -18.12 -11.71
N GLY A 263 -1.63 -16.82 -11.52
CA GLY A 263 -2.35 -15.78 -12.24
C GLY A 263 -3.77 -15.49 -11.75
N PHE A 264 -4.20 -16.04 -10.63
CA PHE A 264 -5.49 -15.72 -10.00
C PHE A 264 -5.30 -15.07 -8.63
N PRO A 265 -6.30 -14.35 -8.11
CA PRO A 265 -6.26 -13.78 -6.77
C PRO A 265 -5.95 -14.85 -5.71
N GLY A 266 -5.28 -14.43 -4.64
CA GLY A 266 -4.82 -15.31 -3.57
C GLY A 266 -3.39 -15.81 -3.79
N HIS A 267 -2.65 -15.90 -2.71
CA HIS A 267 -1.25 -16.31 -2.75
C HIS A 267 -1.09 -17.80 -2.45
N SER A 268 -0.29 -18.49 -3.26
CA SER A 268 0.28 -19.77 -2.86
C SER A 268 1.31 -19.54 -1.73
N PRO A 269 1.70 -20.59 -0.96
CA PRO A 269 2.77 -20.45 0.02
C PRO A 269 4.08 -19.88 -0.55
N ALA A 270 4.43 -20.21 -1.80
CA ALA A 270 5.62 -19.70 -2.46
C ALA A 270 5.52 -18.21 -2.85
N GLU A 271 4.37 -17.78 -3.35
CA GLU A 271 4.07 -16.36 -3.61
C GLU A 271 4.08 -15.56 -2.32
N PHE A 272 3.50 -16.10 -1.26
CA PHE A 272 3.51 -15.47 0.05
C PHE A 272 4.94 -15.30 0.61
N ALA A 273 5.79 -16.34 0.48
CA ALA A 273 7.20 -16.22 0.84
C ALA A 273 7.92 -15.11 0.08
N SER A 274 7.62 -14.95 -1.21
CA SER A 274 8.18 -13.87 -2.05
C SER A 274 7.66 -12.50 -1.63
N ALA A 275 6.38 -12.38 -1.30
CA ALA A 275 5.79 -11.14 -0.81
C ALA A 275 6.40 -10.69 0.53
N LEU A 276 6.61 -11.61 1.47
CA LEU A 276 7.25 -11.34 2.76
C LEU A 276 8.71 -10.86 2.60
N ARG A 277 9.47 -11.55 1.74
CA ARG A 277 10.86 -11.19 1.47
C ARG A 277 10.97 -9.83 0.78
N LEU A 278 10.09 -9.57 -0.20
CA LEU A 278 10.00 -8.28 -0.88
C LEU A 278 9.69 -7.17 0.15
N ALA A 279 8.67 -7.34 0.97
CA ALA A 279 8.28 -6.40 2.00
C ALA A 279 9.42 -6.12 2.99
N HIS A 280 10.13 -7.16 3.46
CA HIS A 280 11.28 -7.01 4.36
C HIS A 280 12.41 -6.20 3.71
N LEU A 281 12.78 -6.54 2.48
CA LEU A 281 13.92 -5.92 1.79
C LEU A 281 13.68 -4.45 1.41
N PHE A 282 12.43 -4.00 1.39
CA PHE A 282 12.08 -2.58 1.29
C PHE A 282 12.24 -1.81 2.61
N ALA A 283 12.71 -2.49 3.65
CA ALA A 283 13.16 -1.92 4.92
C ALA A 283 12.10 -1.05 5.63
N PRO A 284 10.86 -1.50 5.78
CA PRO A 284 9.87 -0.77 6.54
C PRO A 284 10.24 -0.69 8.02
N THR A 285 9.66 0.26 8.75
CA THR A 285 9.74 0.31 10.21
C THR A 285 9.04 -0.89 10.83
N ARG A 286 7.91 -1.28 10.26
CA ARG A 286 7.12 -2.47 10.64
C ARG A 286 6.58 -3.19 9.42
N LEU A 287 6.49 -4.51 9.54
CA LEU A 287 5.91 -5.40 8.55
C LEU A 287 4.85 -6.25 9.23
N PHE A 288 3.69 -6.38 8.63
CA PHE A 288 2.65 -7.28 9.14
C PHE A 288 1.97 -8.04 8.01
N VAL A 289 1.24 -9.07 8.39
CA VAL A 289 0.48 -9.90 7.46
C VAL A 289 -1.00 -9.85 7.78
N GLU A 290 -1.79 -9.80 6.80
CA GLU A 290 -3.22 -10.03 6.83
C GLU A 290 -3.46 -11.46 6.30
N ASN A 291 -4.02 -12.44 6.99
CA ASN A 291 -4.78 -12.46 8.24
C ASN A 291 -4.31 -13.61 9.12
N ILE A 292 -4.56 -13.57 10.42
CA ILE A 292 -4.19 -14.68 11.34
C ILE A 292 -4.86 -16.01 10.98
N ASP A 293 -6.10 -15.99 10.54
CA ASP A 293 -6.88 -17.19 10.19
C ASP A 293 -6.41 -17.89 8.92
N VAL A 294 -5.49 -17.29 8.16
CA VAL A 294 -4.76 -17.97 7.09
C VAL A 294 -3.50 -18.65 7.62
N LEU A 295 -2.89 -18.11 8.67
CA LEU A 295 -1.66 -18.65 9.27
C LEU A 295 -1.93 -19.83 10.22
N VAL A 296 -3.04 -19.78 10.94
CA VAL A 296 -3.40 -20.82 11.92
C VAL A 296 -4.88 -21.15 11.85
N ARG A 297 -5.22 -22.34 12.36
CA ARG A 297 -6.60 -22.77 12.56
C ARG A 297 -6.80 -23.16 14.03
N HIS A 298 -7.81 -22.58 14.65
CA HIS A 298 -8.23 -22.99 15.99
C HIS A 298 -8.95 -24.34 15.91
N ARG A 299 -8.56 -25.26 16.77
CA ARG A 299 -9.07 -26.65 16.84
C ARG A 299 -9.80 -26.96 18.15
N GLY A 300 -10.36 -25.93 18.76
CA GLY A 300 -11.01 -26.01 20.07
C GLY A 300 -10.01 -26.08 21.24
N GLU A 301 -10.50 -25.81 22.43
CA GLU A 301 -9.74 -25.86 23.70
C GLU A 301 -8.46 -25.00 23.69
N GLY A 302 -8.45 -23.93 22.88
CA GLY A 302 -7.30 -23.03 22.74
C GLY A 302 -6.11 -23.61 21.97
N ARG A 303 -6.31 -24.72 21.25
CA ARG A 303 -5.26 -25.30 20.40
C ARG A 303 -5.27 -24.67 19.03
N PHE A 304 -4.10 -24.22 18.58
CA PHE A 304 -3.89 -23.67 17.24
C PHE A 304 -3.00 -24.61 16.41
N GLU A 305 -3.43 -24.89 15.19
CA GLU A 305 -2.70 -25.68 14.21
C GLU A 305 -2.19 -24.73 13.12
N THR A 306 -0.88 -24.76 12.86
CA THR A 306 -0.25 -23.97 11.82
C THR A 306 -0.64 -24.49 10.44
N THR A 307 -0.99 -23.60 9.53
CA THR A 307 -1.24 -23.90 8.12
C THR A 307 0.06 -23.90 7.31
N GLU A 308 0.00 -24.28 6.02
CA GLU A 308 1.14 -24.13 5.11
C GLU A 308 1.64 -22.69 5.04
N HIS A 309 0.76 -21.69 5.04
CA HIS A 309 1.14 -20.28 5.10
C HIS A 309 1.74 -19.89 6.46
N GLY A 310 1.23 -20.46 7.53
CA GLY A 310 1.79 -20.28 8.86
C GLY A 310 3.22 -20.86 8.99
N GLU A 311 3.51 -21.97 8.31
CA GLU A 311 4.88 -22.49 8.26
C GLU A 311 5.80 -21.54 7.46
N VAL A 312 5.33 -20.96 6.35
CA VAL A 312 6.08 -19.93 5.61
C VAL A 312 6.36 -18.70 6.48
N TRP A 313 5.36 -18.24 7.23
CA TRP A 313 5.54 -17.14 8.18
C TRP A 313 6.57 -17.48 9.25
N ARG A 314 6.49 -18.68 9.84
CA ARG A 314 7.43 -19.12 10.86
C ARG A 314 8.86 -19.19 10.33
N GLU A 315 9.08 -19.78 9.15
CA GLU A 315 10.38 -19.79 8.47
C GLU A 315 10.90 -18.36 8.21
N PHE A 316 10.02 -17.47 7.76
CA PHE A 316 10.38 -16.08 7.55
C PHE A 316 10.88 -15.41 8.84
N VAL A 317 10.16 -15.56 9.94
CA VAL A 317 10.47 -14.94 11.24
C VAL A 317 11.75 -15.54 11.86
N THR A 318 11.86 -16.88 11.84
CA THR A 318 12.93 -17.59 12.58
C THR A 318 14.19 -17.83 11.78
N ASP A 319 14.12 -17.77 10.47
CA ASP A 319 15.23 -18.12 9.58
C ASP A 319 15.60 -16.98 8.63
N PHE A 320 14.66 -16.51 7.81
CA PHE A 320 14.97 -15.50 6.79
C PHE A 320 15.40 -14.17 7.41
N VAL A 321 14.60 -13.58 8.29
CA VAL A 321 14.87 -12.27 8.91
C VAL A 321 16.20 -12.26 9.68
N PRO A 322 16.51 -13.26 10.53
CA PRO A 322 17.82 -13.31 11.20
C PRO A 322 19.01 -13.46 10.27
N ARG A 323 18.86 -14.14 9.13
CA ARG A 323 19.94 -14.31 8.16
C ARG A 323 20.13 -13.13 7.21
N HIS A 324 19.11 -12.28 7.09
CA HIS A 324 19.11 -11.11 6.21
C HIS A 324 18.88 -9.82 7.02
N PRO A 325 19.75 -9.49 7.97
CA PRO A 325 19.65 -8.25 8.73
C PRO A 325 19.83 -7.06 7.80
N LEU A 326 18.94 -6.08 7.89
CA LEU A 326 18.98 -4.90 7.04
C LEU A 326 20.07 -3.93 7.53
N ARG A 327 20.85 -3.42 6.59
CA ARG A 327 21.86 -2.36 6.82
C ARG A 327 21.40 -1.00 6.34
N TRP A 328 20.15 -0.88 5.96
CA TRP A 328 19.47 0.33 5.47
C TRP A 328 18.05 0.39 6.01
N SER A 329 17.44 1.54 5.88
CA SER A 329 16.04 1.80 6.17
C SER A 329 15.33 2.32 4.92
N HIS A 330 13.98 2.38 4.94
CA HIS A 330 13.21 3.04 3.88
C HIS A 330 13.63 4.50 3.65
N ARG A 331 14.19 5.18 4.66
CA ARG A 331 14.70 6.57 4.56
C ARG A 331 15.94 6.69 3.67
N ASP A 332 16.66 5.59 3.50
CA ASP A 332 17.84 5.51 2.63
C ASP A 332 17.45 5.25 1.16
N ALA A 333 16.16 5.07 0.87
CA ALA A 333 15.67 4.84 -0.49
C ALA A 333 16.07 6.00 -1.41
N ARG A 334 16.64 5.69 -2.58
CA ARG A 334 17.06 6.64 -3.59
C ARG A 334 16.27 6.47 -4.86
N ALA A 335 15.88 7.59 -5.48
CA ALA A 335 15.25 7.59 -6.79
C ALA A 335 16.33 7.62 -7.87
N ASP A 336 16.52 6.54 -8.61
CA ASP A 336 17.29 6.60 -9.87
C ASP A 336 16.47 7.34 -10.92
N ILE A 337 15.17 7.12 -10.90
CA ILE A 337 14.16 7.78 -11.71
C ILE A 337 13.10 8.35 -10.76
N ALA A 338 12.78 9.64 -10.91
CA ALA A 338 11.65 10.23 -10.23
C ALA A 338 10.47 10.37 -11.22
N LEU A 339 9.29 9.91 -10.81
CA LEU A 339 8.04 10.24 -11.49
C LEU A 339 7.31 11.30 -10.67
N VAL A 340 7.01 12.43 -11.30
CA VAL A 340 6.33 13.56 -10.63
C VAL A 340 4.98 13.80 -11.28
N HIS A 341 3.93 13.80 -10.48
CA HIS A 341 2.57 14.12 -10.93
C HIS A 341 1.70 14.63 -9.79
N ALA A 342 0.61 15.32 -10.11
CA ALA A 342 -0.39 15.64 -9.09
C ALA A 342 -1.06 14.36 -8.57
N ASP A 343 -1.21 14.24 -7.25
CA ASP A 343 -1.74 13.03 -6.59
C ASP A 343 -3.22 12.76 -6.95
N ASP A 344 -3.91 13.76 -7.51
CA ASP A 344 -5.25 13.63 -8.06
C ASP A 344 -5.29 13.04 -9.48
N SER A 345 -4.18 12.57 -10.01
CA SER A 345 -4.12 11.91 -11.31
C SER A 345 -4.94 10.62 -11.30
N ASP A 346 -5.52 10.30 -12.47
CA ASP A 346 -6.36 9.12 -12.60
C ASP A 346 -5.54 7.83 -12.61
N PHE A 347 -5.75 7.00 -11.62
CA PHE A 347 -5.22 5.64 -11.56
C PHE A 347 -6.19 4.58 -12.13
N GLY A 348 -7.02 4.98 -13.10
CA GLY A 348 -7.90 4.09 -13.86
C GLY A 348 -9.28 3.82 -13.23
N ARG A 349 -9.62 4.49 -12.14
CA ARG A 349 -10.88 4.28 -11.41
C ARG A 349 -11.68 5.56 -11.17
N GLY A 350 -11.33 6.65 -11.82
CA GLY A 350 -12.21 7.81 -11.96
C GLY A 350 -12.10 8.86 -10.88
N GLN A 351 -13.20 9.32 -10.44
CA GLN A 351 -13.45 10.68 -10.04
C GLN A 351 -13.28 10.93 -8.57
N ARG A 352 -13.52 9.91 -7.77
CA ARG A 352 -13.42 9.99 -6.30
C ARG A 352 -12.02 9.59 -5.85
N PRO A 353 -11.55 10.19 -4.81
CA PRO A 353 -12.19 11.16 -3.90
C PRO A 353 -12.04 12.62 -4.31
N PHE A 354 -11.43 12.93 -5.42
CA PHE A 354 -10.92 14.26 -5.79
C PHE A 354 -11.97 15.17 -6.48
N GLY A 355 -13.23 15.06 -6.11
CA GLY A 355 -14.25 16.02 -6.49
C GLY A 355 -14.96 15.74 -7.81
N ASN A 356 -15.43 16.83 -8.46
CA ASN A 356 -16.25 16.75 -9.65
C ASN A 356 -15.40 16.61 -10.91
N ARG A 357 -14.94 15.40 -11.20
CA ARG A 357 -14.32 15.10 -12.49
C ARG A 357 -15.39 14.68 -13.49
N ALA A 358 -15.17 14.97 -14.76
CA ALA A 358 -15.98 14.41 -15.84
C ALA A 358 -15.99 12.88 -15.75
N ALA A 359 -17.05 12.23 -16.23
CA ALA A 359 -17.21 10.77 -16.20
C ALA A 359 -16.00 10.00 -16.75
N THR A 360 -15.19 10.64 -17.57
CA THR A 360 -13.87 10.20 -17.99
C THR A 360 -12.87 11.25 -17.58
N ALA A 361 -11.87 10.86 -16.76
CA ALA A 361 -10.77 11.75 -16.46
C ALA A 361 -10.08 12.21 -17.75
N PRO A 362 -9.58 13.46 -17.81
CA PRO A 362 -8.83 13.95 -18.97
C PRO A 362 -7.71 12.97 -19.32
N GLU A 363 -7.45 12.79 -20.62
CA GLU A 363 -6.37 11.92 -21.09
C GLU A 363 -5.02 12.31 -20.46
N THR A 364 -4.81 13.61 -20.24
CA THR A 364 -3.65 14.13 -19.53
C THR A 364 -3.48 13.55 -18.13
N SER A 365 -4.58 13.35 -17.38
CA SER A 365 -4.56 12.72 -16.06
C SER A 365 -4.08 11.26 -16.12
N ARG A 366 -4.37 10.56 -17.22
CA ARG A 366 -3.97 9.16 -17.44
C ARG A 366 -2.52 9.01 -17.93
N SER A 367 -1.85 10.10 -18.26
CA SER A 367 -0.46 10.08 -18.74
C SER A 367 0.51 9.44 -17.73
N VAL A 368 0.12 9.34 -16.45
CA VAL A 368 0.85 8.61 -15.42
C VAL A 368 1.02 7.13 -15.80
N PHE A 369 -0.01 6.49 -16.37
CA PHE A 369 0.09 5.10 -16.85
C PHE A 369 1.00 4.97 -18.07
N ALA A 370 0.98 5.94 -18.99
CA ALA A 370 1.92 5.96 -20.10
C ALA A 370 3.37 6.07 -19.61
N ALA A 371 3.61 6.88 -18.57
CA ALA A 371 4.92 6.97 -17.94
C ALA A 371 5.34 5.62 -17.32
N TRP A 372 4.50 4.99 -16.54
CA TRP A 372 4.78 3.68 -15.96
C TRP A 372 4.98 2.59 -17.01
N HIS A 373 4.20 2.60 -18.09
CA HIS A 373 4.39 1.70 -19.23
C HIS A 373 5.80 1.83 -19.80
N ALA A 374 6.23 3.06 -20.08
CA ALA A 374 7.57 3.32 -20.61
C ALA A 374 8.66 2.93 -19.60
N LEU A 375 8.50 3.25 -18.32
CA LEU A 375 9.47 2.97 -17.25
C LEU A 375 9.58 1.47 -16.90
N SER A 376 8.58 0.66 -17.27
CA SER A 376 8.54 -0.78 -17.02
C SER A 376 8.77 -1.62 -18.27
N HIS A 377 9.34 -1.08 -19.32
CA HIS A 377 9.52 -1.78 -20.58
C HIS A 377 8.22 -2.36 -21.18
N GLY A 378 7.10 -1.69 -20.96
CA GLY A 378 5.79 -2.12 -21.42
C GLY A 378 5.11 -3.17 -20.54
N GLN A 379 5.68 -3.54 -19.40
CA GLN A 379 5.10 -4.56 -18.52
C GLN A 379 3.91 -4.05 -17.70
N LEU A 380 3.86 -2.78 -17.38
CA LEU A 380 2.65 -2.15 -16.87
C LEU A 380 1.79 -1.67 -18.06
N PRO A 381 0.45 -1.73 -17.97
CA PRO A 381 -0.40 -1.28 -19.07
C PRO A 381 -0.30 0.25 -19.26
N ALA A 382 -0.29 0.68 -20.52
CA ALA A 382 -0.26 2.11 -20.87
C ALA A 382 -1.59 2.83 -20.58
N THR A 383 -2.66 2.07 -20.48
CA THR A 383 -4.01 2.57 -20.22
C THR A 383 -4.67 1.68 -19.19
N GLY A 384 -5.46 2.23 -18.33
CA GLY A 384 -6.31 1.41 -17.50
C GLY A 384 -6.15 1.59 -16.01
N SER A 385 -5.85 0.53 -15.30
CA SER A 385 -6.01 0.39 -13.87
C SER A 385 -4.68 0.17 -13.16
N CYS A 386 -4.59 0.57 -11.91
CA CYS A 386 -3.51 0.18 -11.00
C CYS A 386 -3.60 -1.29 -10.56
N LEU A 387 -4.69 -1.98 -10.92
CA LEU A 387 -4.86 -3.41 -10.74
C LEU A 387 -4.43 -4.20 -11.96
N HIS A 388 -4.07 -5.46 -11.74
CA HIS A 388 -3.71 -6.40 -12.79
C HIS A 388 -4.88 -6.85 -13.68
N ILE A 389 -6.10 -6.44 -13.40
CA ILE A 389 -7.29 -6.80 -14.17
C ILE A 389 -7.85 -5.54 -14.87
N PRO A 390 -7.23 -5.10 -15.97
CA PRO A 390 -7.69 -3.91 -16.70
C PRO A 390 -9.09 -4.12 -17.25
N GLY A 391 -9.94 -3.11 -17.09
CA GLY A 391 -11.29 -3.12 -17.65
C GLY A 391 -12.29 -4.00 -16.90
N TYR A 392 -11.87 -4.68 -15.84
CA TYR A 392 -12.79 -5.42 -14.99
C TYR A 392 -13.27 -4.55 -13.84
N ASP A 393 -14.55 -4.23 -13.85
CA ASP A 393 -15.20 -3.53 -12.76
C ASP A 393 -15.80 -4.58 -11.82
N PHE A 394 -15.25 -4.66 -10.59
CA PHE A 394 -15.73 -5.60 -9.58
C PHE A 394 -16.99 -5.05 -8.90
N PRO A 395 -18.19 -5.44 -9.34
CA PRO A 395 -19.35 -5.14 -8.52
C PRO A 395 -19.30 -6.06 -7.29
N ARG A 396 -18.65 -5.65 -6.23
CA ARG A 396 -18.44 -6.47 -5.02
C ARG A 396 -19.73 -7.02 -4.44
N HIS A 397 -20.84 -6.29 -4.56
CA HIS A 397 -22.17 -6.78 -4.18
C HIS A 397 -22.66 -7.99 -5.00
N ARG A 398 -22.00 -8.33 -6.11
CA ARG A 398 -22.29 -9.51 -6.95
C ARG A 398 -21.29 -10.64 -6.78
N LEU A 399 -20.19 -10.47 -6.06
CA LEU A 399 -19.18 -11.50 -5.92
C LEU A 399 -19.76 -12.80 -5.34
N ASN A 400 -20.75 -12.70 -4.46
CA ASN A 400 -21.43 -13.86 -3.89
C ASN A 400 -22.28 -14.64 -4.91
N ALA A 401 -22.63 -14.02 -6.03
CA ALA A 401 -23.47 -14.61 -7.07
C ALA A 401 -22.64 -15.14 -8.26
N ILE A 402 -21.33 -14.90 -8.30
CA ILE A 402 -20.48 -15.33 -9.40
C ILE A 402 -19.95 -16.74 -9.09
N PRO A 403 -20.26 -17.75 -9.93
CA PRO A 403 -19.68 -19.07 -9.79
C PRO A 403 -18.15 -19.01 -9.87
N ARG A 404 -17.48 -19.86 -9.10
CA ARG A 404 -16.00 -19.96 -9.07
C ARG A 404 -15.36 -20.14 -10.45
N SER A 405 -16.10 -20.79 -11.37
CA SER A 405 -15.67 -21.01 -12.75
C SER A 405 -15.73 -19.77 -13.64
N GLU A 406 -16.40 -18.71 -13.20
CA GLU A 406 -16.63 -17.51 -14.01
C GLU A 406 -15.79 -16.31 -13.56
N PHE A 407 -15.07 -16.43 -12.48
CA PHE A 407 -14.26 -15.35 -11.95
C PHE A 407 -12.75 -15.56 -12.25
N PRO A 408 -12.01 -14.48 -12.46
CA PRO A 408 -12.39 -13.18 -12.98
C PRO A 408 -12.40 -13.16 -14.50
N LEU A 409 -13.45 -12.61 -15.08
CA LEU A 409 -13.54 -12.39 -16.52
C LEU A 409 -13.44 -10.90 -16.81
N ALA A 410 -12.54 -10.51 -17.70
CA ALA A 410 -12.59 -9.19 -18.29
C ALA A 410 -13.83 -9.07 -19.20
N GLU A 411 -14.36 -7.86 -19.36
CA GLU A 411 -15.52 -7.63 -20.22
C GLU A 411 -15.28 -8.18 -21.63
N GLY A 412 -16.16 -9.08 -22.09
CA GLY A 412 -16.04 -9.75 -23.38
C GLY A 412 -15.05 -10.91 -23.44
N ALA A 413 -14.37 -11.26 -22.35
CA ALA A 413 -13.49 -12.43 -22.31
C ALA A 413 -14.28 -13.72 -22.10
N THR A 414 -13.80 -14.80 -22.71
CA THR A 414 -14.35 -16.16 -22.54
C THR A 414 -13.58 -16.99 -21.52
N GLU A 415 -12.39 -16.50 -21.13
CA GLU A 415 -11.49 -17.13 -20.17
C GLU A 415 -11.19 -16.17 -19.03
N PRO A 416 -10.95 -16.66 -17.80
CA PRO A 416 -10.53 -15.82 -16.70
C PRO A 416 -9.26 -15.04 -17.03
N THR A 417 -9.25 -13.74 -16.73
CA THR A 417 -8.07 -12.92 -16.89
C THR A 417 -7.05 -13.26 -15.81
N ARG A 418 -5.88 -13.71 -16.22
CA ARG A 418 -4.79 -13.99 -15.30
C ARG A 418 -4.16 -12.71 -14.80
N LEU A 419 -3.87 -12.68 -13.50
CA LEU A 419 -3.06 -11.64 -12.90
C LEU A 419 -1.59 -11.82 -13.27
N HIS A 420 -0.87 -10.71 -13.36
CA HIS A 420 0.58 -10.75 -13.35
C HIS A 420 1.07 -11.13 -11.95
N GLY A 421 2.32 -11.58 -11.86
CA GLY A 421 2.94 -11.82 -10.57
C GLY A 421 3.40 -10.52 -9.91
N LEU A 422 4.17 -10.67 -8.85
CA LEU A 422 4.73 -9.54 -8.07
C LEU A 422 5.81 -8.75 -8.85
N PHE A 423 6.29 -9.27 -9.97
CA PHE A 423 7.41 -8.70 -10.71
C PHE A 423 6.97 -7.88 -11.92
N GLN A 424 7.49 -6.66 -12.00
CA GLN A 424 7.60 -5.87 -13.23
C GLN A 424 8.96 -5.15 -13.21
N ALA A 425 9.68 -5.15 -14.34
CA ALA A 425 10.99 -4.53 -14.42
C ALA A 425 10.90 -3.01 -14.32
N THR A 426 11.65 -2.42 -13.40
CA THR A 426 11.82 -0.96 -13.27
C THR A 426 13.18 -0.64 -12.67
N ARG A 427 13.64 0.60 -12.79
CA ARG A 427 14.92 1.03 -12.25
C ARG A 427 14.76 2.13 -11.22
N GLY A 428 14.64 1.75 -9.94
CA GLY A 428 14.64 2.66 -8.80
C GLY A 428 13.67 3.83 -8.97
N VAL A 429 12.42 3.53 -9.37
CA VAL A 429 11.40 4.57 -9.58
C VAL A 429 10.76 4.91 -8.25
N LEU A 430 10.88 6.18 -7.84
CA LEU A 430 10.08 6.75 -6.76
C LEU A 430 9.13 7.80 -7.32
N VAL A 431 7.92 7.83 -6.78
CA VAL A 431 6.90 8.81 -7.16
C VAL A 431 6.89 9.97 -6.16
N PHE A 432 6.70 11.17 -6.67
CA PHE A 432 6.55 12.39 -5.89
C PHE A 432 5.33 13.16 -6.38
N ASP A 433 4.66 13.85 -5.50
CA ASP A 433 3.54 14.69 -5.88
C ASP A 433 3.97 16.10 -6.37
N GLU A 434 2.99 16.89 -6.70
CA GLU A 434 3.17 18.25 -7.22
C GLU A 434 3.79 19.25 -6.23
N HIS A 435 4.00 18.87 -4.99
CA HIS A 435 4.66 19.71 -3.97
C HIS A 435 6.14 19.37 -3.76
N VAL A 436 6.71 18.50 -4.60
CA VAL A 436 8.10 18.09 -4.48
C VAL A 436 9.07 19.26 -4.68
N ARG A 437 10.12 19.31 -3.86
CA ARG A 437 11.18 20.32 -3.93
C ARG A 437 12.43 19.79 -4.63
N ALA A 438 13.25 20.68 -5.16
CA ALA A 438 14.47 20.32 -5.88
C ALA A 438 15.46 19.50 -5.01
N ASP A 439 15.55 19.78 -3.72
CA ASP A 439 16.41 19.06 -2.78
C ASP A 439 15.98 17.60 -2.55
N GLN A 440 14.71 17.30 -2.74
CA GLN A 440 14.15 15.95 -2.63
C GLN A 440 14.42 15.06 -3.87
N LEU A 441 14.83 15.67 -4.99
CA LEU A 441 15.07 15.02 -6.28
C LEU A 441 16.57 14.89 -6.63
N THR A 442 17.47 15.09 -5.65
CA THR A 442 18.91 15.17 -5.90
C THR A 442 19.53 13.89 -6.45
N ASP A 443 18.94 12.74 -6.12
CA ASP A 443 19.41 11.42 -6.55
C ASP A 443 18.99 11.07 -7.99
N ALA A 444 17.91 11.70 -8.49
CA ALA A 444 17.32 11.33 -9.77
C ALA A 444 18.18 11.80 -10.95
N GLY A 445 18.60 10.84 -11.78
CA GLY A 445 19.24 11.12 -13.07
C GLY A 445 18.22 11.41 -14.16
N LEU A 446 17.04 10.82 -14.05
CA LEU A 446 15.87 11.05 -14.90
C LEU A 446 14.70 11.49 -14.04
N ILE A 447 13.98 12.50 -14.47
CA ILE A 447 12.72 12.94 -13.88
C ILE A 447 11.67 12.97 -14.98
N VAL A 448 10.61 12.17 -14.82
CA VAL A 448 9.47 12.14 -15.73
C VAL A 448 8.32 12.89 -15.07
N VAL A 449 7.75 13.86 -15.78
CA VAL A 449 6.66 14.70 -15.27
C VAL A 449 5.42 14.45 -16.10
N ALA A 450 4.39 13.95 -15.45
CA ALA A 450 3.13 13.53 -16.06
C ALA A 450 1.93 14.06 -15.24
N GLY A 451 0.74 13.61 -15.56
CA GLY A 451 -0.49 13.98 -14.87
C GLY A 451 -1.19 15.20 -15.45
N SER A 452 -2.23 15.67 -14.77
CA SER A 452 -3.15 16.69 -15.30
C SER A 452 -2.69 18.13 -15.08
N ARG A 453 -1.90 18.39 -14.06
CA ARG A 453 -1.50 19.72 -13.61
C ARG A 453 -0.18 19.72 -12.86
N LEU A 454 0.47 20.88 -12.82
CA LEU A 454 1.69 21.08 -12.05
C LEU A 454 1.78 22.53 -11.59
N PRO A 455 2.05 22.83 -10.31
CA PRO A 455 2.29 24.19 -9.85
C PRO A 455 3.55 24.81 -10.48
N ALA A 456 3.52 26.12 -10.72
CA ALA A 456 4.66 26.84 -11.27
C ALA A 456 5.93 26.73 -10.39
N ALA A 457 5.78 26.67 -9.07
CA ALA A 457 6.89 26.47 -8.14
C ALA A 457 7.59 25.11 -8.35
N THR A 458 6.82 24.06 -8.61
CA THR A 458 7.36 22.72 -8.89
C THR A 458 8.03 22.69 -10.25
N LEU A 459 7.44 23.33 -11.27
CA LEU A 459 8.07 23.48 -12.58
C LEU A 459 9.45 24.16 -12.46
N ALA A 460 9.56 25.21 -11.66
CA ALA A 460 10.83 25.89 -11.38
C ALA A 460 11.83 25.00 -10.63
N ALA A 461 11.36 24.19 -9.67
CA ALA A 461 12.20 23.21 -8.95
C ALA A 461 12.77 22.16 -9.92
N LEU A 462 11.96 21.66 -10.85
CA LEU A 462 12.37 20.71 -11.87
C LEU A 462 13.39 21.32 -12.83
N ARG A 463 13.21 22.59 -13.19
CA ARG A 463 14.18 23.33 -14.01
C ARG A 463 15.54 23.47 -13.31
N THR A 464 15.52 23.72 -11.99
CA THR A 464 16.74 23.73 -11.18
C THR A 464 17.45 22.36 -11.21
N ARG A 465 16.70 21.26 -11.21
CA ARG A 465 17.28 19.92 -11.34
C ARG A 465 17.89 19.65 -12.72
N ALA A 466 17.24 20.14 -13.79
CA ALA A 466 17.81 20.07 -15.13
C ALA A 466 19.13 20.88 -15.21
N ASP A 467 19.17 22.08 -14.65
CA ASP A 467 20.38 22.91 -14.60
C ASP A 467 21.54 22.18 -13.87
N ALA A 468 21.22 21.45 -12.81
CA ALA A 468 22.16 20.67 -12.02
C ALA A 468 22.56 19.31 -12.63
N GLY A 469 22.07 18.93 -13.82
CA GLY A 469 22.52 17.77 -14.56
C GLY A 469 21.50 16.64 -14.77
N ALA A 470 20.29 16.75 -14.23
CA ALA A 470 19.25 15.78 -14.48
C ALA A 470 18.68 15.88 -15.92
N THR A 471 18.22 14.77 -16.45
CA THR A 471 17.32 14.76 -17.61
C THR A 471 15.89 14.87 -17.12
N VAL A 472 15.18 15.95 -17.52
CA VAL A 472 13.78 16.16 -17.17
C VAL A 472 12.92 16.02 -18.40
N LEU A 473 12.04 15.01 -18.42
CA LEU A 473 10.98 14.85 -19.40
C LEU A 473 9.71 15.46 -18.85
N VAL A 474 9.17 16.47 -19.51
CA VAL A 474 7.96 17.17 -19.06
C VAL A 474 6.89 17.13 -20.13
N ALA A 475 5.68 16.78 -19.76
CA ALA A 475 4.54 16.79 -20.66
C ALA A 475 4.24 18.22 -21.14
N SER A 476 4.02 18.40 -22.45
CA SER A 476 3.89 19.71 -23.09
C SER A 476 2.76 20.56 -22.51
N TRP A 477 1.67 19.94 -22.08
CA TRP A 477 0.53 20.63 -21.46
C TRP A 477 0.79 21.11 -20.03
N LEU A 478 1.88 20.67 -19.39
CA LEU A 478 2.31 21.12 -18.07
C LEU A 478 3.28 22.29 -18.14
N CYS A 479 3.75 22.64 -19.34
CA CYS A 479 4.71 23.73 -19.56
C CYS A 479 4.00 25.07 -19.76
N ASP A 480 4.57 26.12 -19.19
CA ASP A 480 4.29 27.48 -19.61
C ASP A 480 5.12 27.88 -20.87
N ALA A 481 4.87 29.07 -21.39
CA ALA A 481 5.55 29.55 -22.61
C ALA A 481 7.09 29.62 -22.49
N ALA A 482 7.62 29.79 -21.27
CA ALA A 482 9.06 29.84 -21.03
C ALA A 482 9.72 28.47 -21.02
N HIS A 483 8.95 27.41 -20.73
CA HIS A 483 9.41 26.03 -20.56
C HIS A 483 8.99 25.08 -21.70
N ALA A 484 8.32 25.60 -22.74
CA ALA A 484 7.70 24.79 -23.80
C ALA A 484 8.67 24.29 -24.90
N ARG A 485 9.99 24.33 -24.65
CA ARG A 485 10.99 23.91 -25.65
C ARG A 485 11.95 22.89 -25.09
N THR A 486 12.25 21.88 -25.91
CA THR A 486 13.36 20.97 -25.65
C THR A 486 14.69 21.69 -25.80
N GLU A 487 15.53 21.65 -24.78
CA GLU A 487 16.84 22.30 -24.78
C GLU A 487 17.83 21.72 -23.79
N ARG A 488 19.09 22.04 -23.91
CA ARG A 488 20.08 21.87 -22.86
C ARG A 488 19.96 22.98 -21.81
N VAL A 489 20.04 22.59 -20.52
CA VAL A 489 19.95 23.50 -19.39
C VAL A 489 21.08 23.18 -18.43
N GLY A 490 22.03 24.13 -18.28
CA GLY A 490 23.21 23.89 -17.47
C GLY A 490 23.96 22.63 -17.92
N SER A 491 24.11 21.66 -17.01
CA SER A 491 24.73 20.37 -17.30
C SER A 491 23.74 19.26 -17.70
N GLY A 492 22.43 19.52 -17.66
CA GLY A 492 21.39 18.52 -17.95
C GLY A 492 20.57 18.83 -19.21
N ARG A 493 19.39 18.20 -19.26
CA ARG A 493 18.47 18.29 -20.41
C ARG A 493 17.06 18.58 -19.92
N TRP A 494 16.35 19.44 -20.67
CA TRP A 494 14.93 19.65 -20.56
C TRP A 494 14.27 19.18 -21.84
N VAL A 495 13.46 18.14 -21.76
CA VAL A 495 12.82 17.50 -22.92
C VAL A 495 11.31 17.64 -22.77
N VAL A 496 10.69 18.36 -23.71
CA VAL A 496 9.23 18.53 -23.73
C VAL A 496 8.64 17.49 -24.66
N TYR A 497 7.66 16.74 -24.20
CA TYR A 497 7.01 15.68 -24.96
C TYR A 497 5.48 15.87 -25.02
N GLY A 498 4.90 15.55 -26.18
CA GLY A 498 3.46 15.36 -26.33
C GLY A 498 3.07 13.90 -26.12
N SER A 499 3.96 12.98 -26.52
CA SER A 499 3.88 11.54 -26.23
C SER A 499 5.25 11.00 -25.86
N LEU A 500 5.29 10.02 -24.96
CA LEU A 500 6.53 9.32 -24.59
C LEU A 500 7.10 8.43 -25.71
N ASP A 501 6.36 8.24 -26.80
CA ASP A 501 6.80 7.55 -28.01
C ASP A 501 7.57 8.46 -28.98
N GLU A 502 7.67 9.74 -28.71
CA GLU A 502 8.45 10.68 -29.51
C GLU A 502 9.96 10.39 -29.41
N ALA A 503 10.69 10.62 -30.49
CA ALA A 503 12.10 10.26 -30.59
C ALA A 503 12.97 10.87 -29.47
N ASP A 504 12.76 12.14 -29.14
CA ASP A 504 13.52 12.82 -28.08
C ASP A 504 13.21 12.26 -26.68
N ALA A 505 11.95 11.87 -26.43
CA ALA A 505 11.54 11.25 -25.19
C ALA A 505 12.09 9.82 -25.06
N LEU A 506 12.01 9.01 -26.12
CA LEU A 506 12.58 7.67 -26.17
C LEU A 506 14.10 7.66 -25.98
N ASP A 507 14.81 8.60 -26.62
CA ASP A 507 16.27 8.77 -26.43
C ASP A 507 16.59 9.09 -24.96
N ALA A 508 15.84 10.02 -24.37
CA ALA A 508 16.03 10.39 -22.97
C ALA A 508 15.71 9.22 -22.01
N LEU A 509 14.65 8.46 -22.25
CA LEU A 509 14.28 7.31 -21.44
C LEU A 509 15.31 6.19 -21.54
N SER A 510 15.71 5.81 -22.76
CA SER A 510 16.60 4.68 -23.03
C SER A 510 17.95 4.79 -22.33
N ALA A 511 18.45 6.02 -22.12
CA ALA A 511 19.69 6.26 -21.41
C ALA A 511 19.63 5.95 -19.90
N HIS A 512 18.42 5.83 -19.34
CA HIS A 512 18.19 5.67 -17.91
C HIS A 512 17.50 4.36 -17.54
N LEU A 513 16.82 3.70 -18.46
CA LEU A 513 16.17 2.42 -18.18
C LEU A 513 17.23 1.33 -17.88
N GLY A 514 16.89 0.44 -16.96
CA GLY A 514 17.68 -0.77 -16.67
C GLY A 514 17.35 -1.90 -17.65
N PRO A 515 17.84 -3.12 -17.37
CA PRO A 515 17.43 -4.33 -18.10
C PRO A 515 15.93 -4.62 -17.91
N ALA A 516 15.30 -5.19 -18.96
CA ALA A 516 13.86 -5.47 -18.95
C ALA A 516 13.47 -6.71 -18.11
N ASP A 517 14.42 -7.38 -17.50
CA ASP A 517 14.25 -8.56 -16.65
C ASP A 517 14.68 -8.35 -15.20
N VAL A 518 14.92 -7.10 -14.81
CA VAL A 518 15.35 -6.75 -13.44
C VAL A 518 14.57 -5.55 -12.93
N TRP A 519 14.04 -5.68 -11.72
CA TRP A 519 13.60 -4.55 -10.94
C TRP A 519 14.69 -4.19 -9.94
N THR A 520 15.18 -2.95 -9.96
CA THR A 520 16.18 -2.47 -9.00
C THR A 520 15.62 -1.39 -8.10
N GLN A 521 16.04 -1.38 -6.83
CA GLN A 521 15.80 -0.30 -5.89
C GLN A 521 17.07 -0.06 -5.07
N ARG A 522 17.47 1.20 -4.96
CA ARG A 522 18.64 1.59 -4.17
C ARG A 522 18.25 2.10 -2.79
N PHE A 523 19.05 1.68 -1.79
CA PHE A 523 18.98 2.14 -0.41
C PHE A 523 20.40 2.52 0.04
N GLY A 524 20.70 3.82 0.12
CA GLY A 524 22.06 4.27 0.41
C GLY A 524 23.07 3.75 -0.62
N ASP A 525 24.04 2.99 -0.15
CA ASP A 525 25.10 2.38 -0.96
C ASP A 525 24.78 0.93 -1.36
N HIS A 526 23.55 0.46 -1.10
CA HIS A 526 23.09 -0.87 -1.48
C HIS A 526 22.09 -0.80 -2.63
N GLU A 527 22.14 -1.79 -3.51
CA GLU A 527 21.20 -1.97 -4.61
C GLU A 527 20.53 -3.33 -4.45
N LEU A 528 19.22 -3.31 -4.23
CA LEU A 528 18.36 -4.49 -4.27
C LEU A 528 18.01 -4.76 -5.72
N ARG A 529 18.30 -5.97 -6.19
CA ARG A 529 17.94 -6.49 -7.51
C ARG A 529 16.93 -7.60 -7.35
N ILE A 530 15.84 -7.48 -8.04
CA ILE A 530 14.72 -8.42 -7.99
C ILE A 530 14.54 -9.00 -9.39
N ARG A 531 14.41 -10.32 -9.50
CA ARG A 531 14.15 -11.04 -10.74
C ARG A 531 12.98 -12.00 -10.56
N PRO A 532 12.27 -12.32 -11.63
CA PRO A 532 11.27 -13.39 -11.57
C PRO A 532 11.98 -14.74 -11.40
N ALA A 533 11.57 -15.52 -10.40
CA ALA A 533 12.02 -16.90 -10.19
C ALA A 533 11.10 -17.91 -10.89
N SER A 534 9.90 -17.49 -11.28
CA SER A 534 8.92 -18.29 -12.05
C SER A 534 8.46 -17.55 -13.31
N PRO A 535 7.94 -18.27 -14.34
CA PRO A 535 7.48 -17.71 -15.61
C PRO A 535 6.32 -16.76 -15.37
N GLY A 536 5.94 -16.00 -14.86
CA GLY A 536 4.84 -15.05 -14.60
C GLY A 536 5.18 -14.09 -13.47
N GLY A 537 6.36 -14.28 -12.83
CA GLY A 537 6.81 -13.43 -11.74
C GLY A 537 6.02 -13.60 -10.44
N GLU A 538 5.35 -14.75 -10.26
CA GLU A 538 4.67 -15.07 -9.01
C GLU A 538 5.65 -15.27 -7.86
N THR A 539 6.83 -15.82 -8.16
CA THR A 539 7.93 -15.95 -7.20
C THR A 539 9.12 -15.13 -7.62
N LEU A 540 9.89 -14.66 -6.65
CA LEU A 540 10.95 -13.69 -6.83
C LEU A 540 12.27 -14.20 -6.27
N ASP A 541 13.36 -13.90 -7.00
CA ASP A 541 14.73 -13.99 -6.55
C ASP A 541 15.26 -12.60 -6.18
N PHE A 542 16.05 -12.53 -5.13
CA PHE A 542 16.60 -11.30 -4.59
C PHE A 542 18.13 -11.37 -4.51
N GLU A 543 18.78 -10.32 -4.98
CA GLU A 543 20.22 -10.10 -4.87
C GLU A 543 20.47 -8.72 -4.25
N ILE A 544 21.37 -8.65 -3.30
CA ILE A 544 21.84 -7.40 -2.71
C ILE A 544 23.27 -7.18 -3.19
N ALA A 545 23.51 -6.08 -3.86
CA ALA A 545 24.82 -5.69 -4.35
C ALA A 545 25.23 -4.32 -3.77
N ASP A 546 26.50 -4.07 -3.68
CA ASP A 546 26.99 -2.72 -3.42
C ASP A 546 26.65 -1.84 -4.63
N ALA A 547 26.03 -0.71 -4.37
CA ALA A 547 25.68 0.22 -5.42
C ALA A 547 26.95 0.82 -6.02
N ALA A 548 27.14 0.68 -7.32
CA ALA A 548 28.26 1.31 -8.00
C ALA A 548 28.24 2.84 -7.74
N PRO A 549 29.36 3.46 -7.36
CA PRO A 549 29.40 4.90 -7.19
C PRO A 549 29.04 5.56 -8.51
N ARG A 550 27.99 6.38 -8.52
CA ARG A 550 27.73 7.25 -9.68
C ARG A 550 28.89 8.26 -9.79
N PRO A 551 29.45 8.42 -10.97
CA PRO A 551 30.34 9.55 -11.17
C PRO A 551 29.53 10.83 -10.87
N LEU A 552 29.97 11.58 -9.89
CA LEU A 552 29.52 12.97 -9.70
C LEU A 552 29.81 13.69 -11.01
N ARG A 553 28.80 13.86 -11.85
CA ARG A 553 28.90 14.65 -13.08
C ARG A 553 28.43 16.06 -12.81
#